data_46c2d0efef8b262bc9adc15ba7ef8dd6
#
_entry.id   46c2d0efef8b262bc9adc15ba7ef8dd6
#
_cell.length_a   1.000
_cell.length_b   1.000
_cell.length_c   1.000
_cell.angle_alpha   90.00
_cell.angle_beta   90.00
_cell.angle_gamma   90.00
#
_symmetry.space_group_name_H-M   'P 1'
#
loop_
_entity.id
_entity.type
_entity.pdbx_description
1 polymer ?
#
loop_
_entity_poly.entity_id
_entity_poly.type
_entity_poly.pdbx_seq_one_letter_code
_entity_poly.pdbx_strand_id
1 'polypeptide(L)'
;MVLPEIFVKEAGYSATLADLSWGNYSYVSDMSFTEEYDYVTGISLNGRYTGDFKKEFVSDELANNLSDGIERNLIWISLFREVPAILRPVVYYKGSWWAGETAADMDSFIDWYAILHYLHRITGFDSKTGSFVMMTNETTHSNENVVFLNLVPPETINFLVEPGYDINTVSLLAIGNWLNYLKENGVYDNTRVIIVSDHGMGYGPFASEGFTTPKVGNQSKDDFHAFLLVKDFNATGPIQIDMNFMTNADVPSLALLGIVQNPVNPW
;
A
#
# COMPACT_ATOMS: atom_id res chain seq x y z
N MET A 1 7.34 -7.22 19.55
CA MET A 1 6.12 -6.85 18.77
C MET A 1 4.90 -6.83 19.68
N VAL A 2 4.53 -5.66 20.21
CA VAL A 2 3.54 -5.52 21.30
C VAL A 2 2.12 -5.96 20.89
N LEU A 3 1.57 -5.38 19.83
CA LEU A 3 0.17 -5.62 19.46
C LEU A 3 -0.15 -7.07 19.09
N PRO A 4 0.62 -7.75 18.21
CA PRO A 4 0.42 -9.18 17.93
C PRO A 4 0.50 -10.05 19.18
N GLU A 5 1.43 -9.75 20.09
CA GLU A 5 1.60 -10.52 21.33
C GLU A 5 0.38 -10.42 22.24
N ILE A 6 -0.22 -9.23 22.37
CA ILE A 6 -1.46 -9.05 23.13
C ILE A 6 -2.60 -9.86 22.51
N PHE A 7 -2.78 -9.82 21.18
CA PHE A 7 -3.82 -10.61 20.52
C PHE A 7 -3.65 -12.11 20.76
N VAL A 8 -2.43 -12.61 20.71
CA VAL A 8 -2.17 -14.04 20.93
C VAL A 8 -2.32 -14.43 22.39
N LYS A 9 -1.66 -13.72 23.30
CA LYS A 9 -1.59 -14.11 24.71
C LYS A 9 -2.85 -13.81 25.50
N GLU A 10 -3.54 -12.70 25.19
CA GLU A 10 -4.70 -12.26 25.97
C GLU A 10 -6.04 -12.63 25.30
N ALA A 11 -6.09 -12.68 23.95
CA ALA A 11 -7.31 -13.01 23.22
C ALA A 11 -7.31 -14.40 22.58
N GLY A 12 -6.18 -15.12 22.59
CA GLY A 12 -6.06 -16.46 22.00
C GLY A 12 -6.15 -16.48 20.47
N TYR A 13 -5.79 -15.37 19.83
CA TYR A 13 -5.78 -15.23 18.38
C TYR A 13 -4.52 -15.84 17.77
N SER A 14 -4.60 -16.24 16.49
CA SER A 14 -3.42 -16.39 15.65
C SER A 14 -2.98 -15.01 15.12
N ALA A 15 -1.67 -14.79 14.99
CA ALA A 15 -1.14 -13.54 14.46
C ALA A 15 -0.34 -13.77 13.18
N THR A 16 -0.66 -13.01 12.14
CA THR A 16 0.05 -13.00 10.85
C THR A 16 0.49 -11.59 10.52
N LEU A 17 1.75 -11.45 10.13
CA LEU A 17 2.33 -10.19 9.68
C LEU A 17 2.77 -10.34 8.23
N ALA A 18 2.33 -9.44 7.36
CA ALA A 18 2.63 -9.49 5.94
C ALA A 18 3.30 -8.20 5.48
N ASP A 19 4.43 -8.33 4.82
CA ASP A 19 5.17 -7.25 4.17
C ASP A 19 5.31 -5.98 5.03
N LEU A 20 5.71 -6.12 6.31
CA LEU A 20 5.90 -4.95 7.16
C LEU A 20 7.06 -4.11 6.66
N SER A 21 6.77 -3.07 5.87
CA SER A 21 7.79 -2.13 5.38
C SER A 21 8.62 -1.61 6.54
N TRP A 22 9.94 -1.53 6.33
CA TRP A 22 10.92 -1.12 7.32
C TRP A 22 11.02 -2.00 8.59
N GLY A 23 10.33 -3.14 8.65
CA GLY A 23 10.39 -4.06 9.78
C GLY A 23 11.80 -4.58 10.09
N ASN A 24 12.66 -4.66 9.09
CA ASN A 24 14.07 -5.02 9.19
C ASN A 24 15.00 -3.96 8.56
N TYR A 25 14.60 -2.68 8.59
CA TYR A 25 15.33 -1.55 8.00
C TYR A 25 15.42 -1.57 6.45
N SER A 26 14.54 -2.33 5.80
CA SER A 26 14.44 -2.39 4.34
C SER A 26 13.04 -2.00 3.88
N TYR A 27 12.93 -1.28 2.77
CA TYR A 27 11.65 -0.87 2.18
C TYR A 27 10.77 -2.08 1.84
N VAL A 28 11.35 -3.09 1.21
CA VAL A 28 10.74 -4.42 1.10
C VAL A 28 11.35 -5.28 2.19
N SER A 29 10.60 -5.59 3.22
CA SER A 29 11.10 -6.31 4.37
C SER A 29 11.32 -7.79 4.05
N ASP A 30 12.47 -8.29 4.45
CA ASP A 30 12.67 -9.70 4.66
C ASP A 30 11.96 -10.10 5.96
N MET A 31 10.84 -10.83 5.83
CA MET A 31 10.00 -11.19 6.98
C MET A 31 10.61 -12.25 7.91
N SER A 32 11.84 -12.73 7.64
CA SER A 32 12.57 -13.69 8.49
C SER A 32 12.79 -13.21 9.91
N PHE A 33 12.80 -11.88 10.16
CA PHE A 33 12.88 -11.34 11.51
C PHE A 33 11.71 -11.78 12.41
N THR A 34 10.59 -12.24 11.83
CA THR A 34 9.46 -12.77 12.59
C THR A 34 9.72 -14.15 13.19
N GLU A 35 10.72 -14.89 12.67
CA GLU A 35 11.10 -16.23 13.15
C GLU A 35 11.64 -16.20 14.61
N GLU A 36 12.02 -15.02 15.09
CA GLU A 36 12.42 -14.83 16.49
C GLU A 36 11.21 -14.89 17.47
N TYR A 37 9.97 -14.87 16.95
CA TYR A 37 8.74 -14.81 17.74
C TYR A 37 7.86 -16.01 17.42
N ASP A 38 7.73 -16.95 18.35
CA ASP A 38 6.98 -18.19 18.22
C ASP A 38 5.44 -17.99 18.10
N TYR A 39 4.97 -16.80 18.41
CA TYR A 39 3.55 -16.43 18.36
C TYR A 39 3.12 -15.70 17.07
N VAL A 40 4.01 -15.51 16.11
CA VAL A 40 3.74 -14.75 14.88
C VAL A 40 4.15 -15.56 13.65
N THR A 41 3.35 -15.48 12.60
CA THR A 41 3.70 -15.98 11.27
C THR A 41 4.02 -14.79 10.35
N GLY A 42 5.23 -14.73 9.83
CA GLY A 42 5.65 -13.75 8.82
C GLY A 42 5.38 -14.24 7.40
N ILE A 43 4.88 -13.36 6.54
CA ILE A 43 4.60 -13.68 5.13
C ILE A 43 5.16 -12.56 4.25
N SER A 44 5.91 -12.93 3.20
CA SER A 44 6.31 -12.02 2.11
C SER A 44 5.38 -12.23 0.92
N LEU A 45 4.69 -11.18 0.52
CA LEU A 45 3.74 -11.15 -0.59
C LEU A 45 4.20 -10.26 -1.74
N ASN A 46 5.04 -9.23 -1.46
CA ASN A 46 5.54 -8.30 -2.46
C ASN A 46 6.14 -9.05 -3.67
N GLY A 47 5.73 -8.69 -4.86
CA GLY A 47 6.14 -9.33 -6.11
C GLY A 47 5.53 -10.71 -6.39
N ARG A 48 4.86 -11.33 -5.42
CA ARG A 48 4.34 -12.71 -5.54
C ARG A 48 3.31 -12.87 -6.65
N TYR A 49 2.51 -11.86 -6.88
CA TYR A 49 1.40 -11.87 -7.84
C TYR A 49 1.65 -11.02 -9.09
N THR A 50 2.82 -10.41 -9.20
CA THR A 50 3.19 -9.54 -10.33
C THR A 50 3.06 -10.24 -11.67
N GLY A 51 3.54 -11.47 -11.77
CA GLY A 51 3.48 -12.26 -13.00
C GLY A 51 2.04 -12.61 -13.42
N ASP A 52 1.18 -12.94 -12.46
CA ASP A 52 -0.23 -13.23 -12.74
C ASP A 52 -0.97 -11.96 -13.18
N PHE A 53 -0.74 -10.86 -12.47
CA PHE A 53 -1.32 -9.57 -12.80
C PHE A 53 -0.90 -9.08 -14.18
N LYS A 54 0.38 -9.16 -14.51
CA LYS A 54 0.88 -8.78 -15.85
C LYS A 54 0.23 -9.60 -16.96
N LYS A 55 0.07 -10.90 -16.78
CA LYS A 55 -0.61 -11.75 -17.78
C LYS A 55 -2.08 -11.38 -18.00
N GLU A 56 -2.74 -10.91 -16.95
CA GLU A 56 -4.18 -10.61 -16.99
C GLU A 56 -4.45 -9.19 -17.51
N PHE A 57 -3.64 -8.21 -17.13
CA PHE A 57 -3.93 -6.78 -17.33
C PHE A 57 -2.93 -6.01 -18.20
N VAL A 58 -1.72 -6.54 -18.42
CA VAL A 58 -0.71 -5.85 -19.22
C VAL A 58 -0.71 -6.40 -20.65
N SER A 59 -1.07 -5.56 -21.61
CA SER A 59 -1.04 -5.96 -23.02
C SER A 59 0.39 -6.22 -23.51
N ASP A 60 0.53 -7.08 -24.53
CA ASP A 60 1.84 -7.35 -25.16
C ASP A 60 2.49 -6.06 -25.71
N GLU A 61 1.69 -5.11 -26.21
CA GLU A 61 2.17 -3.81 -26.68
C GLU A 61 2.77 -3.00 -25.54
N LEU A 62 2.10 -2.94 -24.38
CA LEU A 62 2.60 -2.26 -23.19
C LEU A 62 3.85 -2.95 -22.65
N ALA A 63 3.86 -4.28 -22.59
CA ALA A 63 5.00 -5.07 -22.15
C ALA A 63 6.24 -4.84 -23.03
N ASN A 64 6.05 -4.76 -24.36
CA ASN A 64 7.13 -4.48 -25.29
C ASN A 64 7.67 -3.05 -25.14
N ASN A 65 6.80 -2.06 -24.99
CA ASN A 65 7.21 -0.68 -24.74
C ASN A 65 8.04 -0.54 -23.45
N LEU A 66 7.69 -1.30 -22.42
CA LEU A 66 8.44 -1.36 -21.16
C LEU A 66 9.81 -2.05 -21.35
N SER A 67 9.87 -3.13 -22.14
CA SER A 67 11.13 -3.83 -22.48
C SER A 67 12.09 -2.91 -23.21
N ASP A 68 11.63 -2.16 -24.21
CA ASP A 68 12.43 -1.20 -24.95
C ASP A 68 13.02 -0.11 -24.04
N GLY A 69 12.30 0.24 -22.96
CA GLY A 69 12.79 1.15 -21.93
C GLY A 69 14.00 0.59 -21.17
N ILE A 70 13.97 -0.70 -20.83
CA ILE A 70 15.08 -1.36 -20.12
C ILE A 70 16.34 -1.42 -21.00
N GLU A 71 16.21 -1.83 -22.26
CA GLU A 71 17.35 -1.88 -23.18
C GLU A 71 17.98 -0.51 -23.37
N ARG A 72 17.17 0.52 -23.53
CA ARG A 72 17.64 1.90 -23.62
C ARG A 72 18.38 2.35 -22.36
N ASN A 73 17.87 2.01 -21.18
CA ASN A 73 18.49 2.34 -19.91
C ASN A 73 19.84 1.63 -19.73
N LEU A 74 19.99 0.40 -20.18
CA LEU A 74 21.27 -0.30 -20.19
C LEU A 74 22.33 0.42 -21.03
N ILE A 75 21.94 1.01 -22.16
CA ILE A 75 22.84 1.82 -23.00
C ILE A 75 23.30 3.07 -22.20
N TRP A 76 22.37 3.80 -21.58
CA TRP A 76 22.72 4.98 -20.78
C TRP A 76 23.57 4.66 -19.55
N ILE A 77 23.31 3.55 -18.86
CA ILE A 77 24.11 3.07 -17.73
C ILE A 77 25.54 2.71 -18.20
N SER A 78 25.65 2.06 -19.35
CA SER A 78 26.93 1.72 -19.94
C SER A 78 27.71 3.00 -20.31
N LEU A 79 27.05 3.95 -20.98
CA LEU A 79 27.64 5.24 -21.31
C LEU A 79 28.09 6.01 -20.06
N PHE A 80 27.31 5.99 -18.99
CA PHE A 80 27.66 6.65 -17.72
C PHE A 80 28.98 6.14 -17.14
N ARG A 81 29.32 4.87 -17.33
CA ARG A 81 30.58 4.30 -16.87
C ARG A 81 31.79 4.80 -17.67
N GLU A 82 31.58 5.02 -18.96
CA GLU A 82 32.65 5.37 -19.89
C GLU A 82 32.91 6.89 -19.99
N VAL A 83 31.93 7.73 -19.67
CA VAL A 83 32.13 9.19 -19.76
C VAL A 83 32.95 9.74 -18.58
N PRO A 84 33.76 10.79 -18.81
CA PRO A 84 34.45 11.51 -17.75
C PRO A 84 33.49 11.97 -16.66
N ALA A 85 33.98 12.01 -15.41
CA ALA A 85 33.17 12.33 -14.23
C ALA A 85 32.37 13.65 -14.37
N ILE A 86 32.93 14.65 -15.05
CA ILE A 86 32.28 15.95 -15.30
C ILE A 86 31.03 15.85 -16.18
N LEU A 87 30.90 14.83 -17.04
CA LEU A 87 29.76 14.60 -17.90
C LEU A 87 28.72 13.63 -17.30
N ARG A 88 29.07 12.95 -16.21
CA ARG A 88 28.15 11.99 -15.57
C ARG A 88 26.82 12.61 -15.12
N PRO A 89 26.77 13.82 -14.55
CA PRO A 89 25.50 14.46 -14.23
C PRO A 89 24.58 14.67 -15.42
N VAL A 90 25.15 14.90 -16.62
CA VAL A 90 24.39 15.05 -17.88
C VAL A 90 23.79 13.72 -18.30
N VAL A 91 24.56 12.63 -18.26
CA VAL A 91 24.10 11.29 -18.63
C VAL A 91 23.08 10.77 -17.61
N TYR A 92 23.34 10.99 -16.31
CA TYR A 92 22.46 10.56 -15.22
C TYR A 92 21.13 11.30 -15.20
N TYR A 93 21.11 12.57 -15.61
CA TYR A 93 19.96 13.45 -15.72
C TYR A 93 18.98 13.31 -14.52
N LYS A 94 19.50 13.53 -13.32
CA LYS A 94 18.75 13.43 -12.03
C LYS A 94 18.10 12.06 -11.78
N GLY A 95 18.63 11.00 -12.32
CA GLY A 95 18.12 9.64 -12.16
C GLY A 95 17.18 9.17 -13.28
N SER A 96 16.75 10.05 -14.17
CA SER A 96 15.83 9.69 -15.25
C SER A 96 16.53 9.06 -16.46
N TRP A 97 17.87 9.13 -16.55
CA TRP A 97 18.65 8.58 -17.65
C TRP A 97 18.19 9.00 -19.05
N TRP A 98 17.61 10.18 -19.17
CA TRP A 98 16.92 10.64 -20.39
C TRP A 98 15.79 9.70 -20.82
N ALA A 99 15.35 8.83 -19.92
CA ALA A 99 14.21 7.96 -20.13
C ALA A 99 12.95 8.69 -19.69
N GLY A 100 11.85 8.48 -20.40
CA GLY A 100 10.52 8.69 -19.84
C GLY A 100 10.27 7.70 -18.69
N GLU A 101 9.09 7.73 -18.10
CA GLU A 101 8.66 6.80 -17.06
C GLU A 101 9.14 5.38 -17.34
N THR A 102 9.77 4.76 -16.36
CA THR A 102 10.49 3.52 -16.58
C THR A 102 9.64 2.32 -16.22
N ALA A 103 9.89 1.20 -16.89
CA ALA A 103 9.33 -0.10 -16.53
C ALA A 103 9.51 -0.45 -15.05
N ALA A 104 10.61 0.01 -14.45
CA ALA A 104 10.91 -0.26 -13.04
C ALA A 104 9.88 0.35 -12.09
N ASP A 105 9.35 1.53 -12.41
CA ASP A 105 8.36 2.21 -11.59
C ASP A 105 7.01 1.47 -11.68
N MET A 106 6.60 1.08 -12.90
CA MET A 106 5.39 0.28 -13.09
C MET A 106 5.49 -1.09 -12.41
N ASP A 107 6.65 -1.74 -12.46
CA ASP A 107 6.86 -3.01 -11.79
C ASP A 107 6.72 -2.87 -10.29
N SER A 108 7.31 -1.82 -9.71
CA SER A 108 7.17 -1.51 -8.29
C SER A 108 5.70 -1.27 -7.90
N PHE A 109 4.93 -0.55 -8.70
CA PHE A 109 3.50 -0.38 -8.48
C PHE A 109 2.76 -1.72 -8.55
N ILE A 110 3.00 -2.53 -9.59
CA ILE A 110 2.33 -3.83 -9.77
C ILE A 110 2.68 -4.79 -8.64
N ASP A 111 3.91 -4.79 -8.16
CA ASP A 111 4.36 -5.65 -7.05
C ASP A 111 3.51 -5.44 -5.78
N TRP A 112 3.10 -4.22 -5.51
CA TRP A 112 2.25 -3.88 -4.38
C TRP A 112 0.75 -3.96 -4.70
N TYR A 113 0.33 -3.44 -5.87
CA TYR A 113 -1.08 -3.40 -6.22
C TYR A 113 -1.67 -4.79 -6.46
N ALA A 114 -0.90 -5.71 -7.04
CA ALA A 114 -1.35 -7.08 -7.27
C ALA A 114 -1.73 -7.79 -5.95
N ILE A 115 -1.11 -7.44 -4.83
CA ILE A 115 -1.49 -7.97 -3.51
C ILE A 115 -2.92 -7.53 -3.17
N LEU A 116 -3.24 -6.23 -3.32
CA LEU A 116 -4.59 -5.71 -3.05
C LEU A 116 -5.61 -6.32 -3.99
N HIS A 117 -5.28 -6.43 -5.28
CA HIS A 117 -6.16 -7.03 -6.29
C HIS A 117 -6.50 -8.50 -5.98
N TYR A 118 -5.51 -9.26 -5.52
CA TYR A 118 -5.67 -10.69 -5.22
C TYR A 118 -5.85 -11.00 -3.73
N LEU A 119 -6.28 -10.05 -2.90
CA LEU A 119 -6.57 -10.30 -1.48
C LEU A 119 -7.50 -11.49 -1.26
N HIS A 120 -8.47 -11.70 -2.16
CA HIS A 120 -9.38 -12.85 -2.12
C HIS A 120 -8.67 -14.21 -2.28
N ARG A 121 -7.51 -14.27 -2.94
CA ARG A 121 -6.73 -15.52 -3.11
C ARG A 121 -5.90 -15.87 -1.87
N ILE A 122 -5.62 -14.90 -1.02
CA ILE A 122 -4.79 -15.08 0.19
C ILE A 122 -5.61 -15.06 1.48
N THR A 123 -6.90 -14.74 1.38
CA THR A 123 -7.81 -14.72 2.53
C THR A 123 -8.40 -16.11 2.73
N GLY A 124 -8.01 -16.77 3.83
CA GLY A 124 -8.58 -18.06 4.25
C GLY A 124 -9.60 -17.87 5.36
N PHE A 125 -10.53 -18.83 5.47
CA PHE A 125 -11.61 -18.83 6.47
C PHE A 125 -11.58 -20.05 7.39
N ASP A 126 -10.51 -20.85 7.33
CA ASP A 126 -10.41 -22.11 8.06
C ASP A 126 -9.92 -21.97 9.50
N SER A 127 -9.70 -20.74 9.97
CA SER A 127 -9.22 -20.50 11.33
C SER A 127 -10.28 -20.92 12.34
N LYS A 128 -9.87 -21.75 13.31
CA LYS A 128 -10.72 -22.15 14.46
C LYS A 128 -10.69 -21.16 15.60
N THR A 129 -9.79 -20.20 15.55
CA THR A 129 -9.59 -19.13 16.53
C THR A 129 -9.74 -17.78 15.85
N GLY A 130 -9.86 -16.70 16.62
CA GLY A 130 -9.72 -15.35 16.06
C GLY A 130 -8.36 -15.20 15.35
N SER A 131 -8.34 -14.38 14.31
CA SER A 131 -7.11 -14.08 13.57
C SER A 131 -6.83 -12.59 13.59
N PHE A 132 -5.61 -12.24 13.94
CA PHE A 132 -5.07 -10.90 13.80
C PHE A 132 -4.14 -10.89 12.59
N VAL A 133 -4.39 -10.01 11.64
CA VAL A 133 -3.54 -9.82 10.46
C VAL A 133 -3.13 -8.37 10.38
N MET A 134 -1.83 -8.12 10.25
CA MET A 134 -1.29 -6.79 9.98
C MET A 134 -0.47 -6.86 8.68
N MET A 135 -0.76 -5.97 7.76
CA MET A 135 -0.11 -5.90 6.45
C MET A 135 0.24 -4.45 6.14
N THR A 136 1.43 -4.22 5.62
CA THR A 136 1.78 -2.95 4.96
C THR A 136 1.66 -3.12 3.45
N ASN A 137 1.24 -2.06 2.77
CA ASN A 137 1.14 -2.03 1.32
C ASN A 137 1.51 -0.64 0.80
N GLU A 138 2.48 -0.57 -0.08
CA GLU A 138 3.08 0.68 -0.57
C GLU A 138 2.50 1.13 -1.92
N THR A 139 1.37 0.58 -2.35
CA THR A 139 0.74 0.96 -3.63
C THR A 139 0.55 2.47 -3.74
N THR A 140 0.09 3.11 -2.67
CA THR A 140 -0.22 4.55 -2.66
C THR A 140 1.00 5.45 -2.52
N HIS A 141 2.18 4.87 -2.25
CA HIS A 141 3.46 5.59 -2.25
C HIS A 141 4.00 5.83 -3.67
N SER A 142 3.48 5.13 -4.66
CA SER A 142 3.86 5.28 -6.07
C SER A 142 3.24 6.54 -6.69
N ASN A 143 3.96 7.15 -7.64
CA ASN A 143 3.48 8.29 -8.43
C ASN A 143 3.09 7.86 -9.86
N GLU A 144 2.89 6.57 -10.08
CA GLU A 144 2.67 6.02 -11.40
C GLU A 144 1.30 6.39 -11.99
N ASN A 145 1.28 6.54 -13.29
CA ASN A 145 0.05 6.78 -14.03
C ASN A 145 -0.67 5.45 -14.33
N VAL A 146 -1.55 5.04 -13.43
CA VAL A 146 -2.31 3.78 -13.51
C VAL A 146 -3.39 3.76 -14.60
N VAL A 147 -3.63 4.88 -15.28
CA VAL A 147 -4.61 4.98 -16.38
C VAL A 147 -4.27 3.99 -17.51
N PHE A 148 -2.99 3.73 -17.75
CA PHE A 148 -2.55 2.78 -18.76
C PHE A 148 -2.98 1.33 -18.52
N LEU A 149 -3.32 0.98 -17.28
CA LEU A 149 -3.69 -0.38 -16.91
C LEU A 149 -5.20 -0.65 -17.01
N ASN A 150 -6.02 0.35 -17.40
CA ASN A 150 -7.48 0.24 -17.45
C ASN A 150 -8.12 -0.34 -16.18
N LEU A 151 -7.52 -0.05 -15.02
CA LEU A 151 -7.98 -0.57 -13.73
C LEU A 151 -9.19 0.19 -13.19
N VAL A 152 -9.51 1.33 -13.78
CA VAL A 152 -10.63 2.19 -13.40
C VAL A 152 -11.59 2.28 -14.58
N PRO A 153 -12.92 2.21 -14.37
CA PRO A 153 -13.88 2.46 -15.43
C PRO A 153 -13.63 3.82 -16.10
N PRO A 154 -13.67 3.93 -17.44
CA PRO A 154 -13.36 5.17 -18.15
C PRO A 154 -14.17 6.38 -17.67
N GLU A 155 -15.40 6.18 -17.21
CA GLU A 155 -16.29 7.21 -16.69
C GLU A 155 -15.85 7.76 -15.33
N THR A 156 -14.97 7.06 -14.61
CA THR A 156 -14.43 7.50 -13.31
C THR A 156 -13.08 8.19 -13.43
N ILE A 157 -12.46 8.12 -14.62
CA ILE A 157 -11.17 8.76 -14.87
C ILE A 157 -11.38 10.26 -15.05
N ASN A 158 -10.92 11.03 -14.10
CA ASN A 158 -10.87 12.46 -14.21
C ASN A 158 -9.45 12.90 -14.61
N PHE A 159 -9.22 13.10 -15.90
CA PHE A 159 -7.92 13.52 -16.45
C PHE A 159 -7.39 14.86 -15.92
N LEU A 160 -8.18 15.57 -15.13
CA LEU A 160 -7.79 16.81 -14.48
C LEU A 160 -7.23 16.59 -13.07
N VAL A 161 -7.22 15.35 -12.59
CA VAL A 161 -6.77 15.01 -11.22
C VAL A 161 -5.37 14.41 -11.29
N GLU A 162 -4.57 14.72 -10.28
CA GLU A 162 -3.18 14.29 -10.21
C GLU A 162 -3.03 12.76 -10.08
N PRO A 163 -1.89 12.18 -10.48
CA PRO A 163 -1.65 10.73 -10.49
C PRO A 163 -1.97 10.02 -9.17
N GLY A 164 -1.73 10.68 -8.03
CA GLY A 164 -2.04 10.15 -6.71
C GLY A 164 -3.53 9.86 -6.46
N TYR A 165 -4.44 10.58 -7.12
CA TYR A 165 -5.87 10.31 -6.98
C TYR A 165 -6.26 8.96 -7.60
N ASP A 166 -5.77 8.67 -8.79
CA ASP A 166 -6.09 7.43 -9.49
C ASP A 166 -5.54 6.21 -8.72
N ILE A 167 -4.33 6.31 -8.19
CA ILE A 167 -3.70 5.26 -7.38
C ILE A 167 -4.51 4.98 -6.11
N ASN A 168 -4.92 6.02 -5.38
CA ASN A 168 -5.77 5.87 -4.21
C ASN A 168 -7.12 5.26 -4.57
N THR A 169 -7.71 5.69 -5.70
CA THR A 169 -9.00 5.17 -6.19
C THR A 169 -8.92 3.68 -6.49
N VAL A 170 -7.93 3.23 -7.28
CA VAL A 170 -7.79 1.80 -7.61
C VAL A 170 -7.50 0.96 -6.37
N SER A 171 -6.73 1.48 -5.43
CA SER A 171 -6.45 0.80 -4.16
C SER A 171 -7.70 0.61 -3.32
N LEU A 172 -8.52 1.65 -3.17
CA LEU A 172 -9.79 1.57 -2.44
C LEU A 172 -10.81 0.68 -3.14
N LEU A 173 -10.86 0.67 -4.48
CA LEU A 173 -11.71 -0.24 -5.24
C LEU A 173 -11.30 -1.70 -5.03
N ALA A 174 -10.01 -2.00 -5.03
CA ALA A 174 -9.51 -3.35 -4.75
C ALA A 174 -9.90 -3.81 -3.34
N ILE A 175 -9.75 -2.94 -2.34
CA ILE A 175 -10.20 -3.20 -0.96
C ILE A 175 -11.72 -3.37 -0.90
N GLY A 176 -12.50 -2.54 -1.62
CA GLY A 176 -13.95 -2.67 -1.71
C GLY A 176 -14.38 -4.02 -2.27
N ASN A 177 -13.72 -4.51 -3.31
CA ASN A 177 -13.93 -5.84 -3.87
C ASN A 177 -13.62 -6.95 -2.85
N TRP A 178 -12.55 -6.81 -2.10
CA TRP A 178 -12.21 -7.74 -1.02
C TRP A 178 -13.27 -7.71 0.11
N LEU A 179 -13.76 -6.54 0.51
CA LEU A 179 -14.84 -6.44 1.50
C LEU A 179 -16.14 -7.13 1.01
N ASN A 180 -16.45 -7.06 -0.29
CA ASN A 180 -17.56 -7.82 -0.87
C ASN A 180 -17.29 -9.32 -0.80
N TYR A 181 -16.09 -9.77 -1.09
CA TYR A 181 -15.70 -11.16 -0.94
C TYR A 181 -15.87 -11.66 0.51
N LEU A 182 -15.55 -10.85 1.53
CA LEU A 182 -15.83 -11.19 2.92
C LEU A 182 -17.33 -11.34 3.21
N LYS A 183 -18.18 -10.49 2.59
CA LYS A 183 -19.65 -10.60 2.70
C LYS A 183 -20.17 -11.88 2.08
N GLU A 184 -19.72 -12.22 0.88
CA GLU A 184 -20.11 -13.43 0.16
C GLU A 184 -19.73 -14.71 0.93
N ASN A 185 -18.67 -14.66 1.72
CA ASN A 185 -18.21 -15.77 2.56
C ASN A 185 -18.75 -15.70 4.01
N GLY A 186 -19.63 -14.76 4.32
CA GLY A 186 -20.31 -14.67 5.62
C GLY A 186 -19.41 -14.29 6.80
N VAL A 187 -18.25 -13.71 6.55
CA VAL A 187 -17.27 -13.31 7.60
C VAL A 187 -17.14 -11.79 7.77
N TYR A 188 -17.82 -11.01 6.93
CA TYR A 188 -17.76 -9.56 6.98
C TYR A 188 -18.15 -9.01 8.36
N ASP A 189 -19.23 -9.50 8.95
CA ASP A 189 -19.75 -8.96 10.20
C ASP A 189 -18.85 -9.25 11.41
N ASN A 190 -18.13 -10.35 11.38
CA ASN A 190 -17.19 -10.73 12.45
C ASN A 190 -15.74 -10.31 12.17
N THR A 191 -15.52 -9.46 11.16
CA THR A 191 -14.20 -8.95 10.82
C THR A 191 -14.12 -7.44 11.10
N ARG A 192 -13.19 -7.01 11.91
CA ARG A 192 -12.80 -5.59 12.02
C ARG A 192 -11.70 -5.31 11.01
N VAL A 193 -11.84 -4.25 10.23
CA VAL A 193 -10.84 -3.78 9.26
C VAL A 193 -10.44 -2.36 9.63
N ILE A 194 -9.15 -2.14 9.81
CA ILE A 194 -8.56 -0.82 10.05
C ILE A 194 -7.56 -0.55 8.93
N ILE A 195 -7.77 0.54 8.21
CA ILE A 195 -6.87 1.00 7.16
C ILE A 195 -6.32 2.35 7.61
N VAL A 196 -5.02 2.45 7.70
CA VAL A 196 -4.35 3.64 8.21
C VAL A 196 -3.10 3.92 7.39
N SER A 197 -2.86 5.21 7.07
CA SER A 197 -1.58 5.67 6.53
C SER A 197 -0.72 6.26 7.64
N ASP A 198 0.60 6.25 7.45
CA ASP A 198 1.57 6.87 8.36
C ASP A 198 1.50 8.41 8.30
N HIS A 199 1.29 8.96 7.10
CA HIS A 199 1.10 10.38 6.84
C HIS A 199 0.23 10.59 5.60
N GLY A 200 -0.11 11.84 5.32
CA GLY A 200 -0.71 12.25 4.06
C GLY A 200 0.35 12.58 3.02
N MET A 201 -0.07 12.95 1.82
CA MET A 201 0.82 13.41 0.77
C MET A 201 0.34 14.76 0.25
N GLY A 202 1.23 15.74 0.24
CA GLY A 202 0.95 17.11 -0.18
C GLY A 202 0.87 17.30 -1.69
N TYR A 203 0.33 16.33 -2.39
CA TYR A 203 -0.17 16.59 -3.73
C TYR A 203 -1.37 17.46 -3.58
N GLY A 204 -1.19 18.78 -3.76
CA GLY A 204 -2.31 19.68 -3.80
C GLY A 204 -3.16 19.40 -5.04
N PRO A 205 -4.16 18.49 -5.01
CA PRO A 205 -5.09 18.35 -6.13
C PRO A 205 -5.81 19.68 -6.38
N PHE A 206 -5.73 20.57 -5.41
CA PHE A 206 -6.28 21.91 -5.47
C PHE A 206 -5.20 22.99 -5.70
N ALA A 207 -3.92 22.62 -5.78
CA ALA A 207 -2.86 23.61 -6.08
C ALA A 207 -3.04 24.23 -7.47
N SER A 208 -3.53 23.45 -8.44
CA SER A 208 -3.90 23.92 -9.79
C SER A 208 -5.14 24.80 -9.80
N GLU A 209 -6.00 24.72 -8.79
CA GLU A 209 -7.23 25.52 -8.66
C GLU A 209 -7.06 26.76 -7.75
N GLY A 210 -5.83 27.07 -7.35
CA GLY A 210 -5.54 28.23 -6.51
C GLY A 210 -5.84 28.03 -5.02
N PHE A 211 -6.18 26.81 -4.60
CA PHE A 211 -6.23 26.46 -3.19
C PHE A 211 -4.81 26.26 -2.68
N THR A 212 -4.24 27.28 -2.07
CA THR A 212 -2.99 27.12 -1.32
C THR A 212 -3.32 26.39 -0.02
N THR A 213 -2.95 25.13 0.09
CA THR A 213 -2.97 24.45 1.39
C THR A 213 -2.06 25.21 2.36
N PRO A 214 -2.54 25.53 3.56
CA PRO A 214 -1.73 26.24 4.53
C PRO A 214 -0.45 25.44 4.78
N LYS A 215 0.70 26.11 4.73
CA LYS A 215 2.00 25.47 4.94
C LYS A 215 2.42 25.56 6.41
N VAL A 216 3.07 24.52 6.88
CA VAL A 216 3.83 24.52 8.14
C VAL A 216 5.31 24.43 7.74
N GLY A 217 6.03 25.53 7.81
CA GLY A 217 7.36 25.63 7.22
C GLY A 217 7.30 25.51 5.69
N ASN A 218 8.03 24.56 5.13
CA ASN A 218 8.04 24.27 3.69
C ASN A 218 7.10 23.13 3.28
N GLN A 219 6.40 22.50 4.23
CA GLN A 219 5.54 21.35 4.01
C GLN A 219 4.07 21.76 3.93
N SER A 220 3.27 21.05 3.13
CA SER A 220 1.83 21.18 3.10
C SER A 220 1.22 20.65 4.40
N LYS A 221 0.09 21.22 4.85
CA LYS A 221 -0.67 20.61 5.94
C LYS A 221 -1.17 19.21 5.60
N ASP A 222 -1.40 18.93 4.32
CA ASP A 222 -1.89 17.64 3.86
C ASP A 222 -0.86 16.52 4.11
N ASP A 223 0.44 16.85 4.19
CA ASP A 223 1.49 15.90 4.56
C ASP A 223 1.28 15.32 5.98
N PHE A 224 0.58 16.06 6.83
CA PHE A 224 0.32 15.67 8.22
C PHE A 224 -1.06 15.03 8.44
N HIS A 225 -1.89 14.95 7.41
CA HIS A 225 -3.22 14.34 7.49
C HIS A 225 -3.15 12.86 7.10
N ALA A 226 -2.90 11.99 8.07
CA ALA A 226 -2.99 10.56 7.88
C ALA A 226 -4.43 10.12 7.60
N PHE A 227 -4.59 9.11 6.76
CA PHE A 227 -5.88 8.48 6.50
C PHE A 227 -6.16 7.43 7.58
N LEU A 228 -7.38 7.40 8.11
CA LEU A 228 -7.87 6.36 9.00
C LEU A 228 -9.30 5.98 8.61
N LEU A 229 -9.52 4.71 8.29
CA LEU A 229 -10.83 4.14 8.07
C LEU A 229 -11.00 2.90 8.94
N VAL A 230 -12.12 2.84 9.65
CA VAL A 230 -12.46 1.72 10.53
C VAL A 230 -13.80 1.13 10.09
N LYS A 231 -13.81 -0.14 9.74
CA LYS A 231 -14.99 -0.99 9.63
C LYS A 231 -15.03 -1.88 10.87
N ASP A 232 -15.91 -1.61 11.79
CA ASP A 232 -16.05 -2.39 13.03
C ASP A 232 -16.88 -3.66 12.82
N PHE A 233 -16.91 -4.52 13.84
CA PHE A 233 -17.81 -5.68 13.89
C PHE A 233 -19.26 -5.26 13.71
N ASN A 234 -20.02 -6.01 12.92
CA ASN A 234 -21.44 -5.75 12.61
C ASN A 234 -21.72 -4.34 12.08
N ALA A 235 -20.72 -3.66 11.51
CA ALA A 235 -20.89 -2.32 10.96
C ALA A 235 -21.85 -2.35 9.75
N THR A 236 -22.87 -1.49 9.80
CA THR A 236 -23.90 -1.35 8.76
C THR A 236 -24.14 0.12 8.45
N GLY A 237 -24.69 0.41 7.27
CA GLY A 237 -25.01 1.76 6.85
C GLY A 237 -23.88 2.45 6.06
N PRO A 238 -24.07 3.75 5.73
CA PRO A 238 -23.08 4.52 4.98
C PRO A 238 -21.86 4.87 5.83
N ILE A 239 -20.78 5.22 5.15
CA ILE A 239 -19.58 5.75 5.79
C ILE A 239 -19.93 7.00 6.59
N GLN A 240 -19.44 7.08 7.81
CA GLN A 240 -19.55 8.24 8.70
C GLN A 240 -18.20 8.93 8.80
N ILE A 241 -18.20 10.25 8.76
CA ILE A 241 -16.99 11.04 9.00
C ILE A 241 -16.96 11.39 10.50
N ASP A 242 -15.90 10.97 11.17
CA ASP A 242 -15.59 11.34 12.54
C ASP A 242 -14.60 12.52 12.53
N MET A 243 -14.96 13.61 13.21
CA MET A 243 -14.14 14.82 13.32
C MET A 243 -13.31 14.87 14.59
N ASN A 244 -13.31 13.83 15.41
CA ASN A 244 -12.43 13.74 16.58
C ASN A 244 -10.97 13.66 16.13
N PHE A 245 -10.11 14.37 16.85
CA PHE A 245 -8.67 14.28 16.60
C PHE A 245 -8.15 12.91 17.01
N MET A 246 -7.48 12.25 16.08
CA MET A 246 -6.85 10.95 16.29
C MET A 246 -5.45 10.94 15.68
N THR A 247 -4.63 10.04 16.15
CA THR A 247 -3.28 9.80 15.66
C THR A 247 -3.05 8.30 15.41
N ASN A 248 -1.97 7.94 14.74
CA ASN A 248 -1.61 6.52 14.54
C ASN A 248 -1.37 5.79 15.88
N ALA A 249 -1.07 6.50 16.96
CA ALA A 249 -0.95 5.94 18.30
C ALA A 249 -2.28 5.40 18.87
N ASP A 250 -3.42 5.83 18.33
CA ASP A 250 -4.75 5.37 18.74
C ASP A 250 -5.13 4.04 18.09
N VAL A 251 -4.48 3.67 16.98
CA VAL A 251 -4.80 2.46 16.19
C VAL A 251 -4.72 1.16 17.01
N PRO A 252 -3.70 0.93 17.85
CA PRO A 252 -3.67 -0.26 18.71
C PRO A 252 -4.88 -0.36 19.65
N SER A 253 -5.32 0.78 20.22
CA SER A 253 -6.50 0.83 21.07
C SER A 253 -7.78 0.50 20.30
N LEU A 254 -7.93 1.04 19.08
CA LEU A 254 -9.04 0.69 18.19
C LEU A 254 -9.04 -0.80 17.83
N ALA A 255 -7.87 -1.36 17.54
CA ALA A 255 -7.75 -2.77 17.20
C ALA A 255 -8.18 -3.69 18.35
N LEU A 256 -7.85 -3.34 19.59
CA LEU A 256 -8.15 -4.13 20.79
C LEU A 256 -9.55 -3.88 21.36
N LEU A 257 -10.23 -2.81 20.96
CA LEU A 257 -11.51 -2.39 21.52
C LEU A 257 -12.55 -3.53 21.46
N GLY A 258 -13.08 -3.92 22.62
CA GLY A 258 -14.06 -5.00 22.74
C GLY A 258 -13.51 -6.42 22.57
N ILE A 259 -12.21 -6.58 22.33
CA ILE A 259 -11.53 -7.88 22.23
C ILE A 259 -10.75 -8.16 23.50
N VAL A 260 -9.93 -7.20 23.95
CA VAL A 260 -9.14 -7.33 25.17
C VAL A 260 -9.53 -6.22 26.15
N GLN A 261 -9.81 -6.60 27.41
CA GLN A 261 -10.11 -5.65 28.47
C GLN A 261 -8.82 -5.28 29.21
N ASN A 262 -8.53 -3.97 29.32
CA ASN A 262 -7.34 -3.46 30.00
C ASN A 262 -6.02 -4.11 29.51
N PRO A 263 -5.70 -3.99 28.21
CA PRO A 263 -4.52 -4.63 27.69
C PRO A 263 -3.25 -4.13 28.40
N VAL A 264 -2.38 -5.05 28.74
CA VAL A 264 -1.11 -4.75 29.42
C VAL A 264 0.02 -4.80 28.40
N ASN A 265 0.88 -3.77 28.41
CA ASN A 265 2.11 -3.83 27.62
C ASN A 265 2.97 -4.99 28.14
N PRO A 266 3.31 -5.99 27.30
CA PRO A 266 4.07 -7.16 27.72
C PRO A 266 5.57 -6.89 27.97
N TRP A 267 6.06 -5.66 27.71
CA TRP A 267 7.46 -5.23 27.85
C TRP A 267 7.67 -4.20 28.95
#